data_f9e74f546051356ff65af3258ff8ad24
#
_entry.id   f9e74f546051356ff65af3258ff8ad24
#
_cell.length_a   1.000
_cell.length_b   1.000
_cell.length_c   1.000
_cell.angle_alpha   90.00
_cell.angle_beta   90.00
_cell.angle_gamma   90.00
#
_symmetry.space_group_name_H-M   'P 1'
#
loop_
_entity.id
_entity.type
_entity.pdbx_description
1 polymer ?
#
loop_
_entity_poly.entity_id
_entity_poly.type
_entity_poly.pdbx_seq_one_letter_code
_entity_poly.pdbx_strand_id
1 'polypeptide(L)'
;MVSINTAGFSHSSQHEKIFKARQWQVAAGGTHSVVLTQDGHVWTWGQPWPPGDITQISTPVRVQGLELVKLIAVGAFHNLALKEDGTLWAWGNNEYGQLGTGDTQPRSQPIPVQGLSGLTLVDIAAGGWHSTALTDIGEVYAWGRGEHGRLGFGDDKSSKMVPQKVQLLVGEDIVQVSCGGTHSVACTRDGRMFSFGRGDHGRLGYGRKVTTGQPMEVPINLPPPRDHSNTEGRWCAKLVACGGRHTLAIATWVDEPEEPLSS
;
A
#
# COMPACT_ATOMS: atom_id res chain seq x y z
N MET A 1 -7.30 10.16 1.63
CA MET A 1 -5.89 9.78 1.51
C MET A 1 -5.73 9.12 0.15
N VAL A 2 -5.10 9.79 -0.80
CA VAL A 2 -4.86 9.25 -2.15
C VAL A 2 -3.36 9.37 -2.40
N SER A 3 -2.68 8.25 -2.46
CA SER A 3 -1.33 8.17 -2.98
C SER A 3 -1.44 7.77 -4.45
N ILE A 4 -1.14 8.69 -5.37
CA ILE A 4 -1.10 8.38 -6.80
C ILE A 4 0.33 7.98 -7.12
N ASN A 5 0.55 6.67 -7.22
CA ASN A 5 1.81 6.15 -7.73
C ASN A 5 1.66 5.99 -9.24
N THR A 6 2.17 6.95 -10.02
CA THR A 6 2.17 6.89 -11.49
C THR A 6 3.41 6.12 -11.97
N ALA A 7 3.50 4.84 -11.65
CA ALA A 7 4.45 3.96 -12.31
C ALA A 7 3.87 3.56 -13.68
N GLY A 8 4.34 4.19 -14.74
CA GLY A 8 3.97 3.84 -16.11
C GLY A 8 4.43 2.42 -16.45
N PHE A 9 3.48 1.55 -16.80
CA PHE A 9 3.77 0.23 -17.36
C PHE A 9 4.06 0.37 -18.86
N SER A 10 5.30 0.16 -19.27
CA SER A 10 5.62 -0.16 -20.67
C SER A 10 6.02 -1.63 -20.77
N HIS A 11 5.26 -2.39 -21.56
CA HIS A 11 5.66 -3.72 -22.00
C HIS A 11 6.77 -3.58 -23.02
N SER A 12 7.98 -4.02 -22.73
CA SER A 12 8.91 -4.55 -23.75
C SER A 12 9.92 -5.48 -23.09
N SER A 13 9.98 -6.68 -23.64
CA SER A 13 11.03 -7.66 -23.42
C SER A 13 12.35 -7.10 -23.95
N GLN A 14 13.36 -7.08 -23.14
CA GLN A 14 14.80 -7.32 -23.33
C GLN A 14 15.62 -6.46 -22.38
N HIS A 15 16.73 -7.02 -21.91
CA HIS A 15 17.72 -6.46 -20.99
C HIS A 15 18.11 -5.01 -21.29
N GLU A 16 17.36 -4.05 -20.82
CA GLU A 16 17.84 -2.69 -20.62
C GLU A 16 17.87 -2.41 -19.12
N LYS A 17 19.07 -2.09 -18.63
CA LYS A 17 19.24 -1.38 -17.36
C LYS A 17 18.54 -0.03 -17.52
N ILE A 18 17.24 -0.02 -17.30
CA ILE A 18 16.47 1.22 -17.24
C ILE A 18 16.92 1.89 -15.93
N PHE A 19 17.75 2.91 -16.03
CA PHE A 19 17.80 3.96 -15.04
C PHE A 19 16.38 4.53 -14.98
N LYS A 20 15.52 4.02 -14.08
CA LYS A 20 14.24 4.62 -13.81
C LYS A 20 14.52 6.04 -13.37
N ALA A 21 14.17 7.01 -14.20
CA ALA A 21 14.17 8.41 -13.80
C ALA A 21 13.42 8.50 -12.47
N ARG A 22 14.07 9.01 -11.44
CA ARG A 22 13.45 9.20 -10.13
C ARG A 22 12.18 10.02 -10.32
N GLN A 23 11.05 9.49 -9.90
CA GLN A 23 9.76 10.14 -10.05
C GLN A 23 9.47 10.98 -8.80
N TRP A 24 8.84 12.12 -9.02
CA TRP A 24 8.25 12.89 -7.93
C TRP A 24 7.11 12.10 -7.30
N GLN A 25 7.03 12.12 -5.98
CA GLN A 25 5.88 11.59 -5.27
C GLN A 25 5.31 12.65 -4.35
N VAL A 26 4.00 12.75 -4.32
CA VAL A 26 3.26 13.60 -3.39
C VAL A 26 2.27 12.72 -2.65
N ALA A 27 2.25 12.81 -1.34
CA ALA A 27 1.32 12.08 -0.51
C ALA A 27 0.77 12.98 0.60
N ALA A 28 -0.50 12.78 0.95
CA ALA A 28 -1.19 13.53 1.97
C ALA A 28 -1.68 12.60 3.09
N GLY A 29 -1.37 12.96 4.31
CA GLY A 29 -1.89 12.32 5.51
C GLY A 29 -3.20 12.94 5.99
N GLY A 30 -3.54 12.73 7.27
CA GLY A 30 -4.71 13.33 7.89
C GLY A 30 -4.57 14.84 8.09
N THR A 31 -3.38 15.30 8.44
CA THR A 31 -3.10 16.70 8.81
C THR A 31 -1.76 17.21 8.28
N HIS A 32 -1.07 16.44 7.46
CA HIS A 32 0.25 16.78 6.91
C HIS A 32 0.41 16.27 5.48
N SER A 33 1.37 16.84 4.79
CA SER A 33 1.75 16.49 3.43
C SER A 33 3.22 16.14 3.36
N VAL A 34 3.57 15.23 2.45
CA VAL A 34 4.95 14.80 2.22
C VAL A 34 5.23 14.76 0.72
N VAL A 35 6.39 15.22 0.33
CA VAL A 35 6.90 15.19 -1.05
C VAL A 35 8.25 14.49 -1.07
N LEU A 36 8.42 13.60 -2.02
CA LEU A 36 9.70 13.04 -2.43
C LEU A 36 10.15 13.73 -3.71
N THR A 37 11.34 14.28 -3.69
CA THR A 37 11.97 14.93 -4.84
C THR A 37 12.82 13.96 -5.66
N GLN A 38 13.12 14.31 -6.91
CA GLN A 38 13.90 13.46 -7.82
C GLN A 38 15.30 13.12 -7.32
N ASP A 39 15.88 13.97 -6.48
CA ASP A 39 17.18 13.75 -5.84
C ASP A 39 17.12 12.87 -4.58
N GLY A 40 15.94 12.33 -4.27
CA GLY A 40 15.73 11.41 -3.15
C GLY A 40 15.58 12.08 -1.78
N HIS A 41 15.30 13.39 -1.74
CA HIS A 41 15.02 14.12 -0.51
C HIS A 41 13.52 14.13 -0.18
N VAL A 42 13.21 14.08 1.09
CA VAL A 42 11.83 14.11 1.60
C VAL A 42 11.55 15.45 2.27
N TRP A 43 10.42 16.07 1.93
CA TRP A 43 9.94 17.32 2.50
C TRP A 43 8.56 17.12 3.09
N THR A 44 8.27 17.80 4.19
CA THR A 44 6.98 17.71 4.88
C THR A 44 6.51 19.09 5.35
N TRP A 45 5.19 19.24 5.45
CA TRP A 45 4.53 20.41 6.06
C TRP A 45 3.15 20.03 6.59
N GLY A 46 2.51 20.88 7.35
CA GLY A 46 1.26 20.66 8.04
C GLY A 46 1.46 20.45 9.53
N GLN A 47 0.58 19.65 10.15
CA GLN A 47 0.66 19.33 11.57
C GLN A 47 1.35 17.98 11.77
N PRO A 48 2.62 17.96 12.24
CA PRO A 48 3.30 16.71 12.51
C PRO A 48 2.71 16.02 13.75
N TRP A 49 2.95 14.73 13.86
CA TRP A 49 2.66 13.97 15.08
C TRP A 49 3.95 13.67 15.85
N PRO A 50 3.95 13.67 17.19
CA PRO A 50 2.82 14.01 18.07
C PRO A 50 2.49 15.50 18.03
N PRO A 51 1.22 15.89 18.24
CA PRO A 51 0.87 17.26 18.48
C PRO A 51 1.47 17.66 19.84
N GLY A 52 2.52 18.40 19.83
CA GLY A 52 3.25 18.91 20.98
C GLY A 52 3.72 20.33 20.68
N ASP A 53 4.72 20.83 21.37
CA ASP A 53 5.27 22.18 21.26
C ASP A 53 5.76 22.61 19.86
N ILE A 54 5.57 21.79 18.86
CA ILE A 54 5.92 22.11 17.49
C ILE A 54 4.77 22.91 16.88
N THR A 55 5.01 24.17 16.68
CA THR A 55 4.19 25.06 15.87
C THR A 55 3.91 24.40 14.51
N GLN A 56 2.65 24.53 14.06
CA GLN A 56 2.24 24.11 12.73
C GLN A 56 3.29 24.49 11.68
N ILE A 57 3.81 23.54 10.94
CA ILE A 57 4.78 23.76 9.88
C ILE A 57 4.02 24.27 8.66
N SER A 58 3.98 25.59 8.47
CA SER A 58 3.23 26.23 7.38
C SER A 58 3.97 26.24 6.03
N THR A 59 5.26 25.94 6.05
CA THR A 59 6.12 25.89 4.86
C THR A 59 6.84 24.54 4.78
N PRO A 60 7.11 24.00 3.58
CA PRO A 60 7.84 22.75 3.45
C PRO A 60 9.21 22.80 4.13
N VAL A 61 9.48 21.80 4.97
CA VAL A 61 10.79 21.59 5.61
C VAL A 61 11.34 20.22 5.21
N ARG A 62 12.66 20.15 5.04
CA ARG A 62 13.34 18.90 4.72
C ARG A 62 13.34 17.98 5.94
N VAL A 63 12.96 16.73 5.74
CA VAL A 63 13.09 15.66 6.73
C VAL A 63 14.57 15.28 6.84
N GLN A 64 15.16 15.51 8.01
CA GLN A 64 16.58 15.26 8.25
C GLN A 64 16.84 13.75 8.41
N GLY A 65 18.06 13.30 8.07
CA GLY A 65 18.48 11.90 8.21
C GLY A 65 17.93 10.93 7.14
N LEU A 66 17.14 11.43 6.18
CA LEU A 66 16.65 10.67 5.04
C LEU A 66 17.30 11.16 3.74
N GLU A 67 18.06 10.28 3.10
CA GLU A 67 18.66 10.50 1.80
C GLU A 67 18.48 9.26 0.93
N LEU A 68 18.52 9.45 -0.40
CA LEU A 68 18.37 8.37 -1.38
C LEU A 68 17.05 7.60 -1.18
N VAL A 69 15.97 8.33 -0.88
CA VAL A 69 14.63 7.73 -0.79
C VAL A 69 14.09 7.48 -2.20
N LYS A 70 13.48 6.31 -2.41
CA LYS A 70 12.87 5.91 -3.69
C LYS A 70 11.35 5.83 -3.65
N LEU A 71 10.75 5.62 -2.46
CA LEU A 71 9.30 5.57 -2.25
C LEU A 71 8.93 6.20 -0.92
N ILE A 72 7.76 6.86 -0.89
CA ILE A 72 7.11 7.32 0.34
C ILE A 72 5.69 6.77 0.43
N ALA A 73 5.24 6.51 1.64
CA ALA A 73 3.83 6.25 1.94
C ALA A 73 3.43 7.04 3.19
N VAL A 74 2.25 7.65 3.15
CA VAL A 74 1.79 8.55 4.21
C VAL A 74 0.45 8.08 4.73
N GLY A 75 0.43 7.73 6.00
CA GLY A 75 -0.75 7.36 6.74
C GLY A 75 -1.49 8.57 7.32
N ALA A 76 -2.52 8.34 8.16
CA ALA A 76 -3.23 9.45 8.78
C ALA A 76 -2.28 10.30 9.62
N PHE A 77 -1.39 9.66 10.40
CA PHE A 77 -0.51 10.33 11.36
C PHE A 77 0.90 9.73 11.40
N HIS A 78 1.30 8.96 10.40
CA HIS A 78 2.63 8.35 10.32
C HIS A 78 3.11 8.28 8.88
N ASN A 79 4.39 8.11 8.70
CA ASN A 79 5.05 8.14 7.42
C ASN A 79 6.00 6.95 7.29
N LEU A 80 6.14 6.47 6.06
CA LEU A 80 7.10 5.47 5.66
C LEU A 80 7.96 6.01 4.51
N ALA A 81 9.24 5.71 4.53
CA ALA A 81 10.18 6.02 3.46
C ALA A 81 11.07 4.82 3.17
N LEU A 82 11.04 4.32 1.94
CA LEU A 82 11.90 3.25 1.46
C LEU A 82 13.10 3.86 0.73
N LYS A 83 14.29 3.53 1.19
CA LYS A 83 15.55 4.00 0.60
C LYS A 83 16.02 3.08 -0.54
N GLU A 84 16.94 3.57 -1.35
CA GLU A 84 17.55 2.82 -2.45
C GLU A 84 18.35 1.60 -1.95
N ASP A 85 18.92 1.68 -0.74
CA ASP A 85 19.62 0.58 -0.09
C ASP A 85 18.68 -0.54 0.42
N GLY A 86 17.37 -0.40 0.22
CA GLY A 86 16.35 -1.36 0.65
C GLY A 86 15.88 -1.19 2.07
N THR A 87 16.44 -0.26 2.85
CA THR A 87 16.01 -0.01 4.23
C THR A 87 14.72 0.79 4.27
N LEU A 88 13.78 0.37 5.12
CA LEU A 88 12.52 1.07 5.38
C LEU A 88 12.65 1.90 6.66
N TRP A 89 12.21 3.15 6.59
CA TRP A 89 12.23 4.10 7.68
C TRP A 89 10.82 4.60 7.99
N ALA A 90 10.54 4.90 9.26
CA ALA A 90 9.22 5.33 9.70
C ALA A 90 9.32 6.44 10.77
N TRP A 91 8.33 7.33 10.81
CA TRP A 91 8.18 8.38 11.84
C TRP A 91 6.71 8.82 11.95
N GLY A 92 6.38 9.50 13.05
CA GLY A 92 5.05 9.96 13.36
C GLY A 92 4.43 9.23 14.56
N ASN A 93 3.11 9.06 14.53
CA ASN A 93 2.36 8.32 15.55
C ASN A 93 2.73 6.84 15.58
N ASN A 94 2.77 6.27 16.80
CA ASN A 94 3.10 4.86 17.02
C ASN A 94 2.21 4.18 18.08
N GLU A 95 1.06 4.76 18.40
CA GLU A 95 0.17 4.28 19.46
C GLU A 95 -0.18 2.78 19.32
N TYR A 96 -0.23 2.28 18.11
CA TYR A 96 -0.57 0.88 17.80
C TYR A 96 0.60 0.08 17.19
N GLY A 97 1.82 0.62 17.23
CA GLY A 97 3.00 -0.02 16.64
C GLY A 97 3.11 0.17 15.12
N GLN A 98 2.40 1.15 14.52
CA GLN A 98 2.37 1.38 13.07
C GLN A 98 3.72 1.80 12.47
N LEU A 99 4.69 2.18 13.30
CA LEU A 99 6.07 2.44 12.85
C LEU A 99 6.90 1.16 12.68
N GLY A 100 6.46 0.04 13.29
CA GLY A 100 7.19 -1.23 13.17
C GLY A 100 8.51 -1.29 13.94
N THR A 101 8.64 -0.54 15.01
CA THR A 101 9.87 -0.34 15.79
C THR A 101 9.98 -1.24 17.02
N GLY A 102 8.98 -2.14 17.24
CA GLY A 102 8.93 -3.04 18.36
C GLY A 102 8.33 -2.43 19.63
N ASP A 103 7.89 -1.18 19.57
CA ASP A 103 7.28 -0.44 20.69
C ASP A 103 6.06 0.39 20.22
N THR A 104 5.50 1.19 21.11
CA THR A 104 4.38 2.10 20.83
C THR A 104 4.75 3.59 21.04
N GLN A 105 6.04 3.90 21.07
CA GLN A 105 6.49 5.28 21.26
C GLN A 105 6.49 6.04 19.94
N PRO A 106 5.89 7.24 19.87
CA PRO A 106 5.93 8.06 18.67
C PRO A 106 7.36 8.54 18.37
N ARG A 107 7.62 8.86 17.12
CA ARG A 107 8.93 9.36 16.66
C ARG A 107 8.76 10.64 15.86
N SER A 108 9.41 11.71 16.30
CA SER A 108 9.45 12.98 15.55
C SER A 108 10.47 12.95 14.41
N GLN A 109 11.44 12.04 14.46
CA GLN A 109 12.46 11.82 13.45
C GLN A 109 12.37 10.42 12.87
N PRO A 110 12.75 10.22 11.59
CA PRO A 110 12.78 8.91 10.97
C PRO A 110 13.71 7.94 11.72
N ILE A 111 13.21 6.72 11.92
CA ILE A 111 14.01 5.61 12.45
C ILE A 111 13.79 4.36 11.60
N PRO A 112 14.76 3.43 11.53
CA PRO A 112 14.62 2.22 10.74
C PRO A 112 13.53 1.31 11.29
N VAL A 113 12.72 0.74 10.39
CA VAL A 113 11.74 -0.31 10.70
C VAL A 113 12.48 -1.61 10.90
N GLN A 114 12.12 -2.35 11.94
CA GLN A 114 12.75 -3.62 12.27
C GLN A 114 12.09 -4.80 11.56
N GLY A 115 12.81 -5.93 11.46
CA GLY A 115 12.24 -7.19 11.00
C GLY A 115 12.07 -7.34 9.48
N LEU A 116 12.54 -6.38 8.67
CA LEU A 116 12.51 -6.44 7.20
C LEU A 116 13.91 -6.53 6.58
N SER A 117 14.94 -6.69 7.40
CA SER A 117 16.33 -6.78 6.93
C SER A 117 16.52 -8.01 6.03
N GLY A 118 17.22 -7.82 4.91
CA GLY A 118 17.48 -8.88 3.92
C GLY A 118 16.33 -9.13 2.94
N LEU A 119 15.20 -8.41 3.06
CA LEU A 119 14.11 -8.46 2.09
C LEU A 119 14.26 -7.34 1.05
N THR A 120 13.95 -7.65 -0.20
CA THR A 120 13.88 -6.66 -1.27
C THR A 120 12.46 -6.09 -1.34
N LEU A 121 12.27 -4.89 -0.79
CA LEU A 121 10.97 -4.24 -0.81
C LEU A 121 10.75 -3.49 -2.13
N VAL A 122 9.54 -3.66 -2.73
CA VAL A 122 9.15 -3.04 -4.00
C VAL A 122 7.96 -2.10 -3.87
N ASP A 123 7.12 -2.26 -2.83
CA ASP A 123 5.99 -1.37 -2.57
C ASP A 123 5.76 -1.22 -1.06
N ILE A 124 5.21 -0.08 -0.65
CA ILE A 124 4.87 0.25 0.73
C ILE A 124 3.54 1.01 0.77
N ALA A 125 2.72 0.76 1.77
CA ALA A 125 1.52 1.55 1.99
C ALA A 125 1.29 1.85 3.47
N ALA A 126 0.73 3.03 3.74
CA ALA A 126 0.40 3.50 5.07
C ALA A 126 -1.08 3.89 5.12
N GLY A 127 -1.83 3.32 6.05
CA GLY A 127 -3.24 3.54 6.24
C GLY A 127 -3.56 4.50 7.40
N GLY A 128 -4.75 4.38 7.98
CA GLY A 128 -5.13 5.18 9.14
C GLY A 128 -4.16 4.97 10.31
N TRP A 129 -3.91 3.70 10.65
CA TRP A 129 -3.17 3.28 11.84
C TRP A 129 -2.38 1.98 11.63
N HIS A 130 -2.10 1.64 10.39
CA HIS A 130 -1.37 0.43 10.03
C HIS A 130 -0.54 0.66 8.78
N SER A 131 0.40 -0.24 8.57
CA SER A 131 1.39 -0.17 7.50
C SER A 131 1.50 -1.52 6.82
N THR A 132 1.86 -1.52 5.55
CA THR A 132 2.20 -2.72 4.78
C THR A 132 3.45 -2.48 3.96
N ALA A 133 4.18 -3.57 3.69
CA ALA A 133 5.27 -3.63 2.73
C ALA A 133 5.13 -4.88 1.86
N LEU A 134 5.55 -4.76 0.60
CA LEU A 134 5.53 -5.82 -0.39
C LEU A 134 6.96 -6.12 -0.84
N THR A 135 7.30 -7.39 -0.90
CA THR A 135 8.58 -7.85 -1.43
C THR A 135 8.51 -8.10 -2.94
N ASP A 136 9.67 -8.17 -3.59
CA ASP A 136 9.83 -8.50 -5.02
C ASP A 136 9.35 -9.91 -5.40
N ILE A 137 9.22 -10.80 -4.41
CA ILE A 137 8.68 -12.15 -4.58
C ILE A 137 7.18 -12.26 -4.23
N GLY A 138 6.48 -11.12 -4.06
CA GLY A 138 5.03 -11.08 -3.84
C GLY A 138 4.60 -11.33 -2.39
N GLU A 139 5.50 -11.31 -1.41
CA GLU A 139 5.15 -11.47 0.01
C GLU A 139 4.72 -10.14 0.63
N VAL A 140 3.58 -10.16 1.31
CA VAL A 140 3.03 -9.00 2.01
C VAL A 140 3.36 -9.09 3.49
N TYR A 141 3.87 -7.99 4.03
CA TYR A 141 4.08 -7.78 5.47
C TYR A 141 3.13 -6.69 5.96
N ALA A 142 2.54 -6.87 7.15
CA ALA A 142 1.61 -5.92 7.75
C ALA A 142 1.90 -5.72 9.23
N TRP A 143 1.70 -4.49 9.74
CA TRP A 143 1.88 -4.14 11.16
C TRP A 143 1.08 -2.91 11.53
N GLY A 144 1.04 -2.58 12.83
CA GLY A 144 0.22 -1.52 13.39
C GLY A 144 -1.09 -2.04 13.97
N ARG A 145 -2.15 -1.26 13.91
CA ARG A 145 -3.46 -1.57 14.52
C ARG A 145 -4.15 -2.73 13.82
N GLY A 146 -4.42 -3.81 14.57
CA GLY A 146 -5.04 -5.02 14.05
C GLY A 146 -6.58 -5.05 14.07
N GLU A 147 -7.21 -4.11 14.78
CA GLU A 147 -8.65 -4.05 14.92
C GLU A 147 -9.38 -4.13 13.57
N HIS A 148 -10.51 -4.81 13.54
CA HIS A 148 -11.30 -5.14 12.36
C HIS A 148 -10.61 -6.10 11.38
N GLY A 149 -9.41 -6.63 11.69
CA GLY A 149 -8.69 -7.55 10.82
C GLY A 149 -7.96 -6.88 9.65
N ARG A 150 -7.68 -5.56 9.73
CA ARG A 150 -7.04 -4.78 8.65
C ARG A 150 -5.62 -5.23 8.30
N LEU A 151 -5.01 -6.08 9.12
CA LEU A 151 -3.67 -6.62 8.88
C LEU A 151 -3.67 -7.93 8.08
N GLY A 152 -4.84 -8.58 7.91
CA GLY A 152 -4.94 -9.78 7.08
C GLY A 152 -4.55 -11.08 7.80
N PHE A 153 -4.58 -11.14 9.14
CA PHE A 153 -4.21 -12.33 9.92
C PHE A 153 -5.40 -13.21 10.33
N GLY A 154 -6.51 -13.17 9.58
CA GLY A 154 -7.70 -13.96 9.86
C GLY A 154 -8.37 -13.54 11.16
N ASP A 155 -8.49 -14.46 12.09
CA ASP A 155 -9.15 -14.21 13.39
C ASP A 155 -8.28 -13.43 14.38
N ASP A 156 -6.97 -13.37 14.16
CA ASP A 156 -6.08 -12.54 14.97
C ASP A 156 -6.23 -11.05 14.59
N LYS A 157 -6.89 -10.30 15.44
CA LYS A 157 -7.12 -8.86 15.32
C LYS A 157 -6.26 -8.03 16.27
N SER A 158 -5.24 -8.64 16.86
CA SER A 158 -4.29 -7.93 17.70
C SER A 158 -3.38 -7.01 16.90
N SER A 159 -2.95 -5.90 17.50
CA SER A 159 -1.97 -5.00 16.90
C SER A 159 -0.58 -5.65 16.86
N LYS A 160 0.21 -5.31 15.86
CA LYS A 160 1.56 -5.83 15.67
C LYS A 160 2.56 -4.68 15.67
N MET A 161 3.53 -4.73 16.57
CA MET A 161 4.52 -3.66 16.75
C MET A 161 5.75 -3.82 15.85
N VAL A 162 5.82 -4.94 15.13
CA VAL A 162 6.83 -5.23 14.10
C VAL A 162 6.16 -5.84 12.88
N PRO A 163 6.72 -5.67 11.69
CA PRO A 163 6.21 -6.29 10.47
C PRO A 163 6.08 -7.82 10.62
N GLN A 164 4.93 -8.36 10.23
CA GLN A 164 4.68 -9.79 10.18
C GLN A 164 4.14 -10.17 8.80
N LYS A 165 4.62 -11.30 8.28
CA LYS A 165 4.17 -11.83 6.98
C LYS A 165 2.70 -12.23 7.04
N VAL A 166 1.92 -11.77 6.06
CA VAL A 166 0.52 -12.14 5.89
C VAL A 166 0.46 -13.51 5.21
N GLN A 167 0.46 -14.58 6.00
CA GLN A 167 0.50 -15.96 5.52
C GLN A 167 -0.66 -16.31 4.57
N LEU A 168 -1.81 -15.67 4.76
CA LEU A 168 -3.03 -15.90 3.97
C LEU A 168 -2.94 -15.35 2.54
N LEU A 169 -1.89 -14.60 2.20
CA LEU A 169 -1.61 -14.09 0.84
C LEU A 169 -0.39 -14.78 0.20
N VAL A 170 0.23 -15.74 0.87
CA VAL A 170 1.37 -16.46 0.31
C VAL A 170 0.93 -17.29 -0.90
N GLY A 171 1.64 -17.14 -2.01
CA GLY A 171 1.33 -17.83 -3.28
C GLY A 171 0.40 -17.07 -4.22
N GLU A 172 -0.10 -15.88 -3.81
CA GLU A 172 -1.05 -15.09 -4.62
C GLU A 172 -0.37 -14.14 -5.62
N ASP A 173 0.96 -14.16 -5.76
CA ASP A 173 1.75 -13.29 -6.67
C ASP A 173 1.32 -11.80 -6.58
N ILE A 174 1.33 -11.26 -5.36
CA ILE A 174 0.94 -9.88 -5.10
C ILE A 174 1.96 -8.92 -5.73
N VAL A 175 1.46 -7.91 -6.44
CA VAL A 175 2.27 -6.88 -7.12
C VAL A 175 1.99 -5.45 -6.64
N GLN A 176 0.92 -5.25 -5.87
CA GLN A 176 0.58 -3.96 -5.29
C GLN A 176 -0.18 -4.12 -3.98
N VAL A 177 0.08 -3.23 -3.03
CA VAL A 177 -0.65 -3.10 -1.77
C VAL A 177 -1.18 -1.68 -1.59
N SER A 178 -2.33 -1.53 -0.93
CA SER A 178 -2.89 -0.24 -0.59
C SER A 178 -3.61 -0.31 0.76
N CYS A 179 -3.42 0.70 1.60
CA CYS A 179 -4.01 0.81 2.92
C CYS A 179 -5.00 1.96 3.00
N GLY A 180 -6.22 1.66 3.44
CA GLY A 180 -7.24 2.67 3.76
C GLY A 180 -7.26 3.05 5.25
N GLY A 181 -8.30 3.76 5.69
CA GLY A 181 -8.43 4.12 7.10
C GLY A 181 -8.51 2.91 8.02
N THR A 182 -9.23 1.87 7.62
CA THR A 182 -9.51 0.67 8.44
C THR A 182 -9.57 -0.63 7.63
N HIS A 183 -9.02 -0.64 6.43
CA HIS A 183 -8.98 -1.80 5.53
C HIS A 183 -7.71 -1.79 4.68
N SER A 184 -7.41 -2.90 4.06
CA SER A 184 -6.29 -3.08 3.15
C SER A 184 -6.73 -3.82 1.90
N VAL A 185 -6.03 -3.57 0.80
CA VAL A 185 -6.25 -4.23 -0.48
C VAL A 185 -4.90 -4.66 -1.05
N ALA A 186 -4.86 -5.84 -1.62
CA ALA A 186 -3.73 -6.37 -2.36
C ALA A 186 -4.18 -6.75 -3.79
N CYS A 187 -3.35 -6.47 -4.79
CA CYS A 187 -3.62 -6.80 -6.18
C CYS A 187 -2.56 -7.77 -6.70
N THR A 188 -3.01 -8.81 -7.41
CA THR A 188 -2.14 -9.82 -7.99
C THR A 188 -1.70 -9.43 -9.41
N ARG A 189 -0.66 -10.08 -9.91
CA ARG A 189 -0.15 -9.88 -11.28
C ARG A 189 -1.18 -10.23 -12.35
N ASP A 190 -2.00 -11.25 -12.11
CA ASP A 190 -3.08 -11.67 -13.02
C ASP A 190 -4.34 -10.82 -12.88
N GLY A 191 -4.36 -9.82 -12.00
CA GLY A 191 -5.42 -8.81 -11.90
C GLY A 191 -6.57 -9.19 -10.95
N ARG A 192 -6.40 -10.17 -10.06
CA ARG A 192 -7.32 -10.38 -8.93
C ARG A 192 -7.03 -9.36 -7.82
N MET A 193 -8.04 -9.05 -7.04
CA MET A 193 -7.92 -8.17 -5.88
C MET A 193 -8.35 -8.91 -4.62
N PHE A 194 -7.60 -8.75 -3.55
CA PHE A 194 -7.96 -9.22 -2.21
C PHE A 194 -8.17 -8.02 -1.30
N SER A 195 -9.24 -8.03 -0.53
CA SER A 195 -9.49 -7.00 0.47
C SER A 195 -9.75 -7.60 1.84
N PHE A 196 -9.46 -6.85 2.89
CA PHE A 196 -9.67 -7.26 4.28
C PHE A 196 -9.70 -6.05 5.20
N GLY A 197 -10.29 -6.23 6.38
CA GLY A 197 -10.51 -5.15 7.34
C GLY A 197 -11.98 -4.87 7.58
N ARG A 198 -12.29 -3.64 7.91
CA ARG A 198 -13.65 -3.18 8.22
C ARG A 198 -14.51 -3.10 6.97
N GLY A 199 -15.66 -3.77 6.97
CA GLY A 199 -16.54 -3.89 5.80
C GLY A 199 -17.69 -2.89 5.70
N ASP A 200 -17.82 -1.92 6.63
CA ASP A 200 -18.84 -0.88 6.55
C ASP A 200 -18.69 -0.04 5.27
N HIS A 201 -19.79 0.50 4.80
CA HIS A 201 -19.87 1.36 3.62
C HIS A 201 -19.39 0.70 2.30
N GLY A 202 -19.36 -0.63 2.23
CA GLY A 202 -19.01 -1.36 1.02
C GLY A 202 -17.53 -1.29 0.60
N ARG A 203 -16.64 -0.80 1.48
CA ARG A 203 -15.21 -0.54 1.13
C ARG A 203 -14.43 -1.78 0.72
N LEU A 204 -14.89 -2.99 1.08
CA LEU A 204 -14.25 -4.24 0.72
C LEU A 204 -14.70 -4.80 -0.64
N GLY A 205 -15.79 -4.29 -1.22
CA GLY A 205 -16.23 -4.67 -2.56
C GLY A 205 -17.00 -5.99 -2.68
N TYR A 206 -17.40 -6.63 -1.57
CA TYR A 206 -18.06 -7.96 -1.61
C TYR A 206 -19.57 -7.93 -1.90
N GLY A 207 -20.15 -6.78 -2.23
CA GLY A 207 -21.61 -6.65 -2.39
C GLY A 207 -22.41 -6.76 -1.09
N ARG A 208 -21.73 -6.97 0.04
CA ARG A 208 -22.33 -7.11 1.39
C ARG A 208 -21.44 -6.48 2.46
N LYS A 209 -22.04 -6.13 3.61
CA LYS A 209 -21.30 -5.57 4.76
C LYS A 209 -20.68 -6.72 5.57
N VAL A 210 -19.42 -7.01 5.33
CA VAL A 210 -18.65 -8.04 6.05
C VAL A 210 -17.34 -7.42 6.52
N THR A 211 -17.07 -7.49 7.82
CA THR A 211 -15.77 -7.17 8.43
C THR A 211 -14.98 -8.46 8.60
N THR A 212 -13.81 -8.56 7.99
CA THR A 212 -13.03 -9.80 8.00
C THR A 212 -11.53 -9.52 8.07
N GLY A 213 -10.80 -10.33 8.81
CA GLY A 213 -9.34 -10.37 8.76
C GLY A 213 -8.81 -11.39 7.74
N GLN A 214 -9.70 -12.21 7.18
CA GLN A 214 -9.39 -13.11 6.08
C GLN A 214 -9.30 -12.30 4.78
N PRO A 215 -8.16 -12.24 4.09
CA PRO A 215 -8.11 -11.72 2.73
C PRO A 215 -9.06 -12.52 1.84
N MET A 216 -10.03 -11.85 1.25
CA MET A 216 -10.99 -12.47 0.34
C MET A 216 -10.91 -11.80 -1.02
N GLU A 217 -11.06 -12.58 -2.06
CA GLU A 217 -11.09 -12.07 -3.43
C GLU A 217 -12.32 -11.18 -3.65
N VAL A 218 -12.11 -10.04 -4.30
CA VAL A 218 -13.15 -9.07 -4.64
C VAL A 218 -13.68 -9.38 -6.04
N PRO A 219 -14.95 -9.76 -6.19
CA PRO A 219 -15.51 -10.03 -7.50
C PRO A 219 -15.64 -8.72 -8.33
N ILE A 220 -15.06 -8.69 -9.51
CA ILE A 220 -15.22 -7.58 -10.45
C ILE A 220 -16.36 -7.91 -11.42
N ASN A 221 -17.59 -7.81 -10.95
CA ASN A 221 -18.80 -8.15 -11.71
C ASN A 221 -19.30 -6.93 -12.53
N LEU A 222 -18.53 -6.52 -13.52
CA LEU A 222 -18.91 -5.50 -14.47
C LEU A 222 -19.31 -6.15 -15.81
N PRO A 223 -20.24 -5.58 -16.58
CA PRO A 223 -20.52 -6.07 -17.93
C PRO A 223 -19.26 -5.93 -18.80
N PRO A 224 -19.08 -6.78 -19.81
CA PRO A 224 -17.99 -6.62 -20.76
C PRO A 224 -18.06 -5.28 -21.45
N PRO A 225 -16.95 -4.74 -21.94
CA PRO A 225 -16.95 -3.53 -22.76
C PRO A 225 -17.79 -3.74 -24.04
N ARG A 226 -18.34 -2.66 -24.60
CA ARG A 226 -19.20 -2.74 -25.80
C ARG A 226 -18.53 -3.45 -26.98
N ASP A 227 -17.22 -3.24 -27.14
CA ASP A 227 -16.43 -3.82 -28.23
C ASP A 227 -16.11 -5.32 -27.99
N HIS A 228 -16.36 -5.83 -26.79
CA HIS A 228 -16.12 -7.22 -26.37
C HIS A 228 -17.40 -7.95 -25.94
N SER A 229 -18.56 -7.47 -26.36
CA SER A 229 -19.86 -8.03 -25.95
C SER A 229 -20.09 -9.51 -26.37
N ASN A 230 -19.31 -10.00 -27.32
CA ASN A 230 -19.39 -11.37 -27.85
C ASN A 230 -18.14 -12.22 -27.53
N THR A 231 -17.20 -11.72 -26.73
CA THR A 231 -16.01 -12.47 -26.34
C THR A 231 -16.14 -12.92 -24.89
N GLU A 232 -15.64 -14.12 -24.59
CA GLU A 232 -15.43 -14.57 -23.23
C GLU A 232 -14.18 -13.89 -22.67
N GLY A 233 -14.24 -13.46 -21.43
CA GLY A 233 -13.13 -12.73 -20.83
C GLY A 233 -13.45 -12.30 -19.41
N ARG A 234 -12.50 -11.61 -18.79
CA ARG A 234 -12.65 -11.12 -17.43
C ARG A 234 -12.03 -9.74 -17.22
N TRP A 235 -12.55 -9.03 -16.25
CA TRP A 235 -11.94 -7.80 -15.78
C TRP A 235 -10.72 -8.10 -14.89
N CYS A 236 -9.59 -7.48 -15.22
CA CYS A 236 -8.34 -7.59 -14.50
C CYS A 236 -7.97 -6.23 -13.89
N ALA A 237 -7.85 -6.17 -12.58
CA ALA A 237 -7.36 -4.96 -11.89
C ALA A 237 -5.90 -4.69 -12.30
N LYS A 238 -5.59 -3.43 -12.56
CA LYS A 238 -4.25 -2.94 -12.91
C LYS A 238 -3.69 -1.98 -11.88
N LEU A 239 -4.57 -1.30 -11.15
CA LEU A 239 -4.19 -0.36 -10.10
C LEU A 239 -5.27 -0.36 -9.02
N VAL A 240 -4.86 -0.33 -7.76
CA VAL A 240 -5.76 -0.18 -6.61
C VAL A 240 -5.32 0.97 -5.73
N ALA A 241 -6.28 1.71 -5.20
CA ALA A 241 -6.04 2.78 -4.24
C ALA A 241 -7.13 2.80 -3.17
N CYS A 242 -6.73 2.90 -1.92
CA CYS A 242 -7.63 3.00 -0.78
C CYS A 242 -7.74 4.43 -0.27
N GLY A 243 -8.95 4.91 -0.10
CA GLY A 243 -9.23 6.10 0.69
C GLY A 243 -9.59 5.77 2.15
N GLY A 244 -10.07 6.74 2.89
CA GLY A 244 -10.45 6.53 4.29
C GLY A 244 -11.54 5.46 4.47
N ARG A 245 -12.55 5.45 3.58
CA ARG A 245 -13.73 4.57 3.67
C ARG A 245 -14.17 3.98 2.33
N HIS A 246 -13.32 4.03 1.31
CA HIS A 246 -13.61 3.53 -0.04
C HIS A 246 -12.37 2.91 -0.67
N THR A 247 -12.56 2.11 -1.69
CA THR A 247 -11.53 1.53 -2.54
C THR A 247 -11.83 1.92 -3.98
N LEU A 248 -10.80 2.27 -4.73
CA LEU A 248 -10.84 2.51 -6.17
C LEU A 248 -9.96 1.48 -6.87
N ALA A 249 -10.38 1.03 -8.04
CA ALA A 249 -9.57 0.19 -8.90
C ALA A 249 -9.68 0.66 -10.35
N ILE A 250 -8.58 0.58 -11.08
CA ILE A 250 -8.57 0.64 -12.53
C ILE A 250 -8.47 -0.80 -13.01
N ALA A 251 -9.40 -1.22 -13.87
CA ALA A 251 -9.42 -2.55 -14.43
C ALA A 251 -9.47 -2.49 -15.96
N THR A 252 -8.92 -3.49 -16.61
CA THR A 252 -8.98 -3.69 -18.06
C THR A 252 -9.65 -5.02 -18.34
N TRP A 253 -10.39 -5.11 -19.43
CA TRP A 253 -10.92 -6.36 -19.92
C TRP A 253 -9.79 -7.18 -20.56
N VAL A 254 -9.76 -8.46 -20.31
CA VAL A 254 -8.83 -9.42 -20.92
C VAL A 254 -9.67 -10.55 -21.49
N ASP A 255 -9.63 -10.72 -22.83
CA ASP A 255 -10.28 -11.83 -23.50
C ASP A 255 -9.63 -13.15 -23.11
N GLU A 256 -10.43 -14.17 -22.88
CA GLU A 256 -9.90 -15.53 -22.71
C GLU A 256 -9.44 -16.06 -24.08
N PRO A 257 -8.29 -16.75 -24.12
CA PRO A 257 -7.85 -17.36 -25.39
C PRO A 257 -8.92 -18.37 -25.87
N GLU A 258 -9.30 -18.27 -27.14
CA GLU A 258 -10.17 -19.27 -27.76
C GLU A 258 -9.56 -20.66 -27.55
N GLU A 259 -10.31 -21.59 -26.95
CA GLU A 259 -9.87 -22.97 -26.89
C GLU A 259 -9.65 -23.47 -28.32
N PRO A 260 -8.48 -24.09 -28.62
CA PRO A 260 -8.28 -24.65 -29.94
C PRO A 260 -9.37 -25.71 -30.18
N LEU A 261 -10.16 -25.51 -31.24
CA LEU A 261 -11.18 -26.45 -31.68
C LEU A 261 -10.54 -27.84 -31.70
N SER A 262 -10.99 -28.72 -30.81
CA SER A 262 -10.59 -30.12 -30.78
C SER A 262 -11.01 -30.76 -32.11
N SER A 263 -10.02 -30.96 -32.98
CA SER A 263 -10.17 -31.65 -34.26
C SER A 263 -10.33 -33.16 -34.09
#